data_0342709fd45df8701c4de3c7393f4003
#
_entry.id   0342709fd45df8701c4de3c7393f4003
#
_cell.length_a   1.000
_cell.length_b   1.000
_cell.length_c   1.000
_cell.angle_alpha   90.00
_cell.angle_beta   90.00
_cell.angle_gamma   90.00
#
_symmetry.space_group_name_H-M   'P 1'
#
loop_
_entity.id
_entity.type
_entity.pdbx_description
1 polymer ?
#
loop_
_entity_poly.entity_id
_entity_poly.type
_entity_poly.pdbx_seq_one_letter_code
_entity_poly.pdbx_strand_id
1 'polypeptide(L)'
;MGDNTLRANFQAMSSATDLYKAKDYVKAYEAAKATITNGEVPEPFRLSCAWIIYRYFKQMAGNISNENIEICSNFFISHLTAQPSLVRSLFLVQMIELSKNSSEFDFIAFCIKYDINNLRPEDFIGNEIKVGTQIIRYESLAEKLATRIYNVMKASKSPKYASLLMPFFEVVKKKCPENRFMDMYLGLLHYWKGETETAKNTFIKILLTNPQWYIWKNMVYVAQSTEEKIAYCCKAATMINDEKYKGNLHLQLAELLADCDPTHAAMEISMFFETYKKNNWRICGDAYILQNKLNGVMVATDETAFYSKHAEKAESFVYGSLKPVEMTYTRDFIIRGKRKANLCSLYPKISISISASRLGKGARTGDVFMVRYNMVDNKPMLLTLEFVRHSSAISKDTNNDNRTEINGKVTLPRNGDFAFIDYKYYIPARIRSQYTLNEGQEIRAVACRTENGKWRIIKILE
;
A
#
# COMPACT_ATOMS: atom_id res chain seq x y z
N MET A 1 -1.05 -57.22 24.39
CA MET A 1 0.02 -56.18 24.23
C MET A 1 -0.46 -54.76 24.55
N GLY A 2 -1.74 -54.39 24.36
CA GLY A 2 -2.24 -53.01 24.51
C GLY A 2 -2.22 -52.39 25.92
N ASP A 3 -2.43 -53.16 26.95
CA ASP A 3 -2.61 -52.61 28.32
C ASP A 3 -1.31 -52.12 28.98
N ASN A 4 -0.21 -52.85 28.76
CA ASN A 4 1.13 -52.47 29.28
C ASN A 4 1.67 -51.20 28.59
N THR A 5 1.46 -51.05 27.28
CA THR A 5 1.90 -49.88 26.52
C THR A 5 1.12 -48.64 26.95
N LEU A 6 -0.19 -48.76 27.11
CA LEU A 6 -1.05 -47.67 27.57
C LEU A 6 -0.62 -47.19 28.96
N ARG A 7 -0.35 -48.10 29.89
CA ARG A 7 0.12 -47.81 31.25
C ARG A 7 1.46 -47.09 31.25
N ALA A 8 2.40 -47.54 30.40
CA ALA A 8 3.71 -46.88 30.22
C ALA A 8 3.58 -45.47 29.69
N ASN A 9 2.71 -45.24 28.69
CA ASN A 9 2.44 -43.92 28.14
C ASN A 9 1.82 -42.96 29.16
N PHE A 10 0.88 -43.45 29.99
CA PHE A 10 0.33 -42.64 31.11
C PHE A 10 1.42 -42.27 32.11
N GLN A 11 2.31 -43.17 32.47
CA GLN A 11 3.41 -42.91 33.41
C GLN A 11 4.41 -41.90 32.84
N ALA A 12 4.79 -42.03 31.56
CA ALA A 12 5.68 -41.09 30.87
C ALA A 12 5.08 -39.65 30.83
N MET A 13 3.82 -39.57 30.48
CA MET A 13 3.12 -38.28 30.42
C MET A 13 2.89 -37.63 31.79
N SER A 14 2.67 -38.44 32.85
CA SER A 14 2.62 -37.95 34.24
C SER A 14 3.95 -37.35 34.65
N SER A 15 5.05 -38.07 34.44
CA SER A 15 6.42 -37.61 34.73
C SER A 15 6.74 -36.32 33.94
N ALA A 16 6.43 -36.30 32.67
CA ALA A 16 6.60 -35.08 31.82
C ALA A 16 5.84 -33.87 32.37
N THR A 17 4.61 -34.08 32.85
CA THR A 17 3.77 -33.05 33.44
C THR A 17 4.36 -32.51 34.74
N ASP A 18 4.93 -33.34 35.56
CA ASP A 18 5.61 -32.93 36.82
C ASP A 18 6.88 -32.14 36.55
N LEU A 19 7.69 -32.56 35.58
CA LEU A 19 8.86 -31.79 35.10
C LEU A 19 8.43 -30.43 34.51
N TYR A 20 7.33 -30.39 33.78
CA TYR A 20 6.78 -29.12 33.25
C TYR A 20 6.38 -28.15 34.38
N LYS A 21 5.70 -28.64 35.44
CA LYS A 21 5.39 -27.85 36.64
C LYS A 21 6.65 -27.37 37.36
N ALA A 22 7.71 -28.15 37.35
CA ALA A 22 9.03 -27.79 37.87
C ALA A 22 9.78 -26.80 36.94
N LYS A 23 9.19 -26.42 35.80
CA LYS A 23 9.77 -25.55 34.75
C LYS A 23 11.00 -26.08 34.03
N ASP A 24 11.26 -27.39 34.13
CA ASP A 24 12.31 -28.09 33.36
C ASP A 24 11.73 -28.57 32.03
N TYR A 25 11.54 -27.61 31.10
CA TYR A 25 10.78 -27.85 29.85
C TYR A 25 11.52 -28.79 28.88
N VAL A 26 12.86 -28.80 28.91
CA VAL A 26 13.68 -29.71 28.08
C VAL A 26 13.50 -31.15 28.56
N LYS A 27 13.70 -31.43 29.86
CA LYS A 27 13.47 -32.76 30.39
C LYS A 27 12.01 -33.20 30.30
N ALA A 28 11.07 -32.27 30.46
CA ALA A 28 9.63 -32.55 30.25
C ALA A 28 9.37 -33.06 28.83
N TYR A 29 9.94 -32.41 27.82
CA TYR A 29 9.82 -32.84 26.43
C TYR A 29 10.50 -34.19 26.19
N GLU A 30 11.74 -34.39 26.67
CA GLU A 30 12.46 -35.64 26.51
C GLU A 30 11.73 -36.84 27.16
N ALA A 31 11.09 -36.63 28.31
CA ALA A 31 10.26 -37.66 28.96
C ALA A 31 9.01 -38.02 28.15
N ALA A 32 8.43 -37.08 27.41
CA ALA A 32 7.26 -37.28 26.58
C ALA A 32 7.60 -37.72 25.13
N LYS A 33 8.82 -37.51 24.66
CA LYS A 33 9.24 -37.65 23.26
C LYS A 33 8.85 -38.97 22.63
N ALA A 34 9.16 -40.10 23.30
CA ALA A 34 8.80 -41.43 22.77
C ALA A 34 7.30 -41.59 22.54
N THR A 35 6.49 -41.17 23.51
CA THR A 35 5.01 -41.21 23.44
C THR A 35 4.48 -40.32 22.33
N ILE A 36 5.09 -39.12 22.15
CA ILE A 36 4.73 -38.18 21.08
C ILE A 36 5.10 -38.78 19.71
N THR A 37 6.30 -39.33 19.57
CA THR A 37 6.82 -39.90 18.31
C THR A 37 5.95 -41.05 17.82
N ASN A 38 5.51 -41.89 18.74
CA ASN A 38 4.64 -43.03 18.42
C ASN A 38 3.18 -42.64 18.16
N GLY A 39 2.81 -41.38 18.39
CA GLY A 39 1.43 -40.89 18.25
C GLY A 39 0.46 -41.41 19.33
N GLU A 40 1.00 -41.91 20.44
CA GLU A 40 0.25 -42.63 21.48
C GLU A 40 -0.05 -41.77 22.72
N VAL A 41 -0.05 -40.42 22.57
CA VAL A 41 -0.36 -39.51 23.69
C VAL A 41 -1.79 -39.71 24.16
N PRO A 42 -2.02 -40.16 25.40
CA PRO A 42 -3.36 -40.40 25.93
C PRO A 42 -4.16 -39.11 25.93
N GLU A 43 -5.47 -39.20 25.61
CA GLU A 43 -6.35 -38.03 25.43
C GLU A 43 -6.32 -37.01 26.56
N PRO A 44 -6.33 -37.39 27.86
CA PRO A 44 -6.27 -36.44 28.96
C PRO A 44 -4.98 -35.62 29.01
N PHE A 45 -3.89 -36.08 28.40
CA PHE A 45 -2.59 -35.41 28.38
C PHE A 45 -2.33 -34.59 27.11
N ARG A 46 -3.19 -34.67 26.10
CA ARG A 46 -2.95 -33.95 24.81
C ARG A 46 -2.71 -32.45 24.98
N LEU A 47 -3.54 -31.80 25.81
CA LEU A 47 -3.37 -30.37 26.07
C LEU A 47 -2.10 -30.06 26.86
N SER A 48 -1.80 -30.85 27.90
CA SER A 48 -0.55 -30.69 28.67
C SER A 48 0.68 -30.93 27.80
N CYS A 49 0.64 -31.96 26.95
CA CYS A 49 1.69 -32.24 25.97
C CYS A 49 1.91 -31.05 25.01
N ALA A 50 0.84 -30.44 24.50
CA ALA A 50 0.96 -29.26 23.64
C ALA A 50 1.66 -28.09 24.35
N TRP A 51 1.37 -27.87 25.64
CA TRP A 51 2.06 -26.85 26.44
C TRP A 51 3.52 -27.20 26.70
N ILE A 52 3.85 -28.46 26.91
CA ILE A 52 5.24 -28.95 27.04
C ILE A 52 6.02 -28.67 25.76
N ILE A 53 5.47 -29.04 24.60
CA ILE A 53 6.06 -28.78 23.29
C ILE A 53 6.28 -27.29 23.07
N TYR A 54 5.26 -26.46 23.29
CA TYR A 54 5.38 -25.02 23.13
C TYR A 54 6.49 -24.42 24.00
N ARG A 55 6.58 -24.81 25.27
CA ARG A 55 7.61 -24.31 26.20
C ARG A 55 8.99 -24.78 25.81
N TYR A 56 9.12 -26.02 25.36
CA TYR A 56 10.36 -26.55 24.80
C TYR A 56 10.83 -25.70 23.61
N PHE A 57 9.97 -25.46 22.63
CA PHE A 57 10.31 -24.63 21.46
C PHE A 57 10.73 -23.21 21.87
N LYS A 58 10.01 -22.62 22.81
CA LYS A 58 10.34 -21.27 23.30
C LYS A 58 11.69 -21.22 24.00
N GLN A 59 12.05 -22.25 24.73
CA GLN A 59 13.34 -22.33 25.45
C GLN A 59 14.50 -22.60 24.49
N MET A 60 14.32 -23.46 23.52
CA MET A 60 15.36 -23.82 22.56
C MET A 60 15.65 -22.73 21.52
N ALA A 61 14.75 -21.76 21.34
CA ALA A 61 14.95 -20.51 20.59
C ALA A 61 15.70 -20.67 19.24
N GLY A 62 15.29 -21.63 18.42
CA GLY A 62 15.88 -21.86 17.09
C GLY A 62 16.91 -22.98 17.02
N ASN A 63 17.36 -23.53 18.14
CA ASN A 63 18.29 -24.71 18.21
C ASN A 63 17.50 -26.03 18.28
N ILE A 64 16.49 -26.21 17.43
CA ILE A 64 15.63 -27.38 17.40
C ILE A 64 16.00 -28.19 16.16
N SER A 65 16.22 -29.50 16.33
CA SER A 65 16.49 -30.38 15.18
C SER A 65 15.27 -30.52 14.28
N ASN A 66 15.49 -30.72 12.97
CA ASN A 66 14.41 -30.95 12.01
C ASN A 66 13.52 -32.13 12.40
N GLU A 67 14.12 -33.20 12.97
CA GLU A 67 13.37 -34.34 13.52
C GLU A 67 12.36 -33.91 14.59
N ASN A 68 12.78 -33.10 15.56
CA ASN A 68 11.88 -32.61 16.62
C ASN A 68 10.83 -31.66 16.10
N ILE A 69 11.16 -30.84 15.09
CA ILE A 69 10.18 -29.98 14.42
C ILE A 69 9.08 -30.83 13.77
N GLU A 70 9.47 -31.89 13.06
CA GLU A 70 8.53 -32.81 12.40
C GLU A 70 7.67 -33.56 13.41
N ILE A 71 8.25 -34.19 14.43
CA ILE A 71 7.54 -34.91 15.50
C ILE A 71 6.50 -34.00 16.15
N CYS A 72 6.89 -32.81 16.57
CA CYS A 72 6.02 -31.88 17.26
C CYS A 72 4.91 -31.31 16.34
N SER A 73 5.26 -31.03 15.09
CA SER A 73 4.28 -30.57 14.09
C SER A 73 3.22 -31.64 13.83
N ASN A 74 3.65 -32.91 13.67
CA ASN A 74 2.73 -34.04 13.47
C ASN A 74 1.81 -34.24 14.68
N PHE A 75 2.31 -34.06 15.91
CA PHE A 75 1.47 -34.10 17.10
C PHE A 75 0.35 -33.05 17.05
N PHE A 76 0.68 -31.77 16.78
CA PHE A 76 -0.32 -30.70 16.66
C PHE A 76 -1.33 -30.98 15.54
N ILE A 77 -0.85 -31.44 14.39
CA ILE A 77 -1.70 -31.75 13.22
C ILE A 77 -2.66 -32.91 13.55
N SER A 78 -2.17 -33.94 14.20
CA SER A 78 -2.99 -35.15 14.46
C SER A 78 -3.98 -35.00 15.62
N HIS A 79 -3.66 -34.19 16.63
CA HIS A 79 -4.42 -34.16 17.88
C HIS A 79 -5.14 -32.85 18.20
N LEU A 80 -4.78 -31.73 17.55
CA LEU A 80 -5.25 -30.40 17.94
C LEU A 80 -5.83 -29.56 16.81
N THR A 81 -5.97 -30.10 15.59
CA THR A 81 -6.53 -29.32 14.45
C THR A 81 -8.01 -29.05 14.58
N ALA A 82 -8.77 -29.94 15.23
CA ALA A 82 -10.23 -29.85 15.28
C ALA A 82 -10.76 -28.60 16.01
N GLN A 83 -10.02 -28.11 17.02
CA GLN A 83 -10.46 -26.95 17.80
C GLN A 83 -9.36 -25.88 17.92
N PRO A 84 -9.67 -24.60 17.63
CA PRO A 84 -8.76 -23.49 17.88
C PRO A 84 -8.44 -23.39 19.38
N SER A 85 -7.16 -23.25 19.71
CA SER A 85 -6.74 -23.09 21.09
C SER A 85 -5.53 -22.13 21.20
N LEU A 86 -5.36 -21.52 22.38
CA LEU A 86 -4.25 -20.60 22.62
C LEU A 86 -2.89 -21.27 22.36
N VAL A 87 -2.70 -22.53 22.79
CA VAL A 87 -1.44 -23.22 22.60
C VAL A 87 -1.13 -23.48 21.12
N ARG A 88 -2.16 -23.75 20.30
CA ARG A 88 -2.02 -23.83 18.85
C ARG A 88 -1.49 -22.52 18.28
N SER A 89 -2.12 -21.39 18.64
CA SER A 89 -1.70 -20.07 18.16
C SER A 89 -0.27 -19.76 18.56
N LEU A 90 0.10 -20.06 19.81
CA LEU A 90 1.45 -19.84 20.31
C LEU A 90 2.50 -20.75 19.64
N PHE A 91 2.15 -22.01 19.35
CA PHE A 91 3.00 -22.90 18.58
C PHE A 91 3.18 -22.39 17.14
N LEU A 92 2.13 -21.92 16.49
CA LEU A 92 2.20 -21.32 15.15
C LEU A 92 3.15 -20.11 15.12
N VAL A 93 3.17 -19.27 16.18
CA VAL A 93 4.17 -18.19 16.30
C VAL A 93 5.60 -18.75 16.27
N GLN A 94 5.87 -19.84 17.00
CA GLN A 94 7.21 -20.46 16.96
C GLN A 94 7.55 -20.98 15.56
N MET A 95 6.60 -21.59 14.86
CA MET A 95 6.81 -22.09 13.49
C MET A 95 7.06 -20.95 12.49
N ILE A 96 6.41 -19.81 12.63
CA ILE A 96 6.69 -18.60 11.85
C ILE A 96 8.15 -18.16 12.05
N GLU A 97 8.61 -18.09 13.30
CA GLU A 97 9.99 -17.68 13.60
C GLU A 97 11.02 -18.71 13.09
N LEU A 98 10.79 -20.00 13.30
CA LEU A 98 11.65 -21.06 12.77
C LEU A 98 11.79 -21.00 11.26
N SER A 99 10.69 -20.78 10.55
CA SER A 99 10.69 -20.72 9.09
C SER A 99 11.57 -19.60 8.52
N LYS A 100 11.90 -18.58 9.31
CA LYS A 100 12.81 -17.49 8.87
C LYS A 100 14.27 -17.94 8.79
N ASN A 101 14.65 -18.92 9.62
CA ASN A 101 16.05 -19.34 9.84
C ASN A 101 16.36 -20.72 9.29
N SER A 102 15.35 -21.54 8.94
CA SER A 102 15.52 -22.88 8.39
C SER A 102 15.04 -22.94 6.95
N SER A 103 15.96 -23.24 6.03
CA SER A 103 15.63 -23.48 4.61
C SER A 103 15.11 -24.91 4.36
N GLU A 104 15.31 -25.83 5.29
CA GLU A 104 14.90 -27.23 5.17
C GLU A 104 13.45 -27.46 5.64
N PHE A 105 12.90 -26.53 6.42
CA PHE A 105 11.53 -26.64 6.91
C PHE A 105 10.53 -26.18 5.85
N ASP A 106 9.74 -27.12 5.30
CA ASP A 106 8.65 -26.78 4.37
C ASP A 106 7.47 -26.16 5.13
N PHE A 107 7.60 -24.85 5.35
CA PHE A 107 6.60 -24.05 6.07
C PHE A 107 5.25 -24.05 5.37
N ILE A 108 5.19 -24.10 4.05
CA ILE A 108 3.93 -24.08 3.29
C ILE A 108 3.19 -25.41 3.46
N ALA A 109 3.89 -26.55 3.32
CA ALA A 109 3.29 -27.85 3.57
C ALA A 109 2.80 -27.98 5.01
N PHE A 110 3.57 -27.45 5.97
CA PHE A 110 3.13 -27.36 7.36
C PHE A 110 1.84 -26.56 7.50
N CYS A 111 1.75 -25.32 6.96
CA CYS A 111 0.56 -24.47 7.05
C CYS A 111 -0.70 -25.16 6.51
N ILE A 112 -0.58 -25.87 5.39
CA ILE A 112 -1.69 -26.59 4.78
C ILE A 112 -2.18 -27.74 5.67
N LYS A 113 -1.26 -28.56 6.19
CA LYS A 113 -1.59 -29.69 7.07
C LYS A 113 -2.09 -29.23 8.45
N TYR A 114 -1.59 -28.10 8.94
CA TYR A 114 -1.97 -27.51 10.24
C TYR A 114 -3.36 -26.90 10.25
N ASP A 115 -3.99 -26.77 9.09
CA ASP A 115 -5.27 -26.10 8.90
C ASP A 115 -5.30 -24.68 9.49
N ILE A 116 -4.53 -23.80 8.84
CA ILE A 116 -4.43 -22.38 9.23
C ILE A 116 -5.75 -21.60 9.05
N ASN A 117 -6.76 -22.18 8.38
CA ASN A 117 -8.09 -21.55 8.29
C ASN A 117 -8.84 -21.63 9.64
N ASN A 118 -8.44 -22.55 10.51
CA ASN A 118 -9.04 -22.77 11.82
C ASN A 118 -8.28 -22.03 12.94
N LEU A 119 -8.16 -20.69 12.80
CA LEU A 119 -7.60 -19.80 13.84
C LEU A 119 -8.70 -19.29 14.78
N ARG A 120 -8.30 -18.91 16.01
CA ARG A 120 -9.22 -18.28 16.97
C ARG A 120 -9.61 -16.88 16.50
N PRO A 121 -10.77 -16.36 16.90
CA PRO A 121 -11.15 -14.97 16.61
C PRO A 121 -10.09 -13.95 17.07
N GLU A 122 -9.45 -14.17 18.24
CA GLU A 122 -8.43 -13.29 18.80
C GLU A 122 -7.15 -13.24 17.96
N ASP A 123 -6.88 -14.28 17.18
CA ASP A 123 -5.69 -14.35 16.32
C ASP A 123 -5.76 -13.39 15.12
N PHE A 124 -6.95 -12.82 14.85
CA PHE A 124 -7.16 -11.77 13.85
C PHE A 124 -7.13 -10.35 14.43
N ILE A 125 -6.99 -10.21 15.75
CA ILE A 125 -6.98 -8.91 16.41
C ILE A 125 -5.53 -8.45 16.57
N GLY A 126 -5.21 -7.31 15.94
CA GLY A 126 -3.93 -6.63 16.13
C GLY A 126 -3.90 -5.89 17.47
N ASN A 127 -2.71 -5.73 18.02
CA ASN A 127 -2.52 -4.91 19.24
C ASN A 127 -2.22 -3.47 18.87
N GLU A 128 -2.78 -2.53 19.63
CA GLU A 128 -2.47 -1.11 19.54
C GLU A 128 -1.74 -0.64 20.79
N ILE A 129 -0.62 0.03 20.61
CA ILE A 129 0.13 0.64 21.71
C ILE A 129 0.19 2.15 21.48
N LYS A 130 -0.21 2.91 22.48
CA LYS A 130 -0.10 4.37 22.44
C LYS A 130 1.29 4.78 22.93
N VAL A 131 2.08 5.39 22.02
CA VAL A 131 3.39 5.94 22.33
C VAL A 131 3.32 7.46 22.16
N GLY A 132 3.19 8.17 23.29
CA GLY A 132 2.94 9.62 23.27
C GLY A 132 1.59 9.94 22.60
N THR A 133 1.61 10.73 21.55
CA THR A 133 0.43 11.10 20.76
C THR A 133 0.16 10.16 19.57
N GLN A 134 1.03 9.16 19.35
CA GLN A 134 0.90 8.22 18.24
C GLN A 134 0.34 6.88 18.70
N ILE A 135 -0.56 6.31 17.90
CA ILE A 135 -1.04 4.95 18.07
C ILE A 135 -0.25 4.09 17.07
N ILE A 136 0.49 3.12 17.59
CA ILE A 136 1.21 2.12 16.80
C ILE A 136 0.38 0.85 16.81
N ARG A 137 -0.07 0.41 15.62
CA ARG A 137 -0.77 -0.86 15.45
C ARG A 137 0.25 -1.96 15.13
N TYR A 138 0.18 -3.03 15.88
CA TYR A 138 0.93 -4.26 15.63
C TYR A 138 0.04 -5.26 14.90
N GLU A 139 0.63 -5.95 13.93
CA GLU A 139 -0.07 -6.98 13.16
C GLU A 139 -0.57 -8.11 14.07
N SER A 140 -1.76 -8.61 13.77
CA SER A 140 -2.33 -9.83 14.34
C SER A 140 -1.50 -11.07 13.96
N LEU A 141 -1.75 -12.20 14.61
CA LEU A 141 -1.11 -13.47 14.23
C LEU A 141 -1.46 -13.86 12.79
N ALA A 142 -2.72 -13.70 12.39
CA ALA A 142 -3.17 -14.02 11.04
C ALA A 142 -2.46 -13.16 9.96
N GLU A 143 -2.26 -11.87 10.23
CA GLU A 143 -1.52 -10.98 9.33
C GLU A 143 -0.03 -11.36 9.21
N LYS A 144 0.62 -11.66 10.34
CA LYS A 144 2.01 -12.13 10.37
C LYS A 144 2.17 -13.44 9.60
N LEU A 145 1.22 -14.35 9.78
CA LEU A 145 1.19 -15.62 9.08
C LEU A 145 1.03 -15.41 7.57
N ALA A 146 0.08 -14.58 7.15
CA ALA A 146 -0.12 -14.25 5.73
C ALA A 146 1.14 -13.62 5.11
N THR A 147 1.77 -12.68 5.80
CA THR A 147 3.03 -12.06 5.37
C THR A 147 4.14 -13.09 5.24
N ARG A 148 4.26 -14.04 6.19
CA ARG A 148 5.28 -15.08 6.14
C ARG A 148 5.04 -16.07 5.00
N ILE A 149 3.80 -16.54 4.84
CA ILE A 149 3.39 -17.41 3.72
C ILE A 149 3.73 -16.73 2.38
N TYR A 150 3.34 -15.48 2.20
CA TYR A 150 3.67 -14.71 1.00
C TYR A 150 5.18 -14.68 0.72
N ASN A 151 6.00 -14.39 1.74
CA ASN A 151 7.45 -14.31 1.59
C ASN A 151 8.08 -15.65 1.18
N VAL A 152 7.58 -16.77 1.69
CA VAL A 152 8.05 -18.11 1.31
C VAL A 152 7.57 -18.46 -0.10
N MET A 153 6.30 -18.19 -0.41
CA MET A 153 5.73 -18.46 -1.73
C MET A 153 6.36 -17.67 -2.85
N LYS A 154 6.84 -16.46 -2.56
CA LYS A 154 7.53 -15.60 -3.53
C LYS A 154 8.74 -16.30 -4.17
N ALA A 155 9.39 -17.20 -3.47
CA ALA A 155 10.50 -18.02 -3.99
C ALA A 155 10.01 -19.18 -4.88
N SER A 156 8.96 -19.89 -4.45
CA SER A 156 8.46 -21.08 -5.15
C SER A 156 7.48 -20.75 -6.29
N LYS A 157 6.68 -19.69 -6.14
CA LYS A 157 5.61 -19.25 -7.08
C LYS A 157 4.66 -20.39 -7.49
N SER A 158 4.44 -21.38 -6.61
CA SER A 158 3.69 -22.60 -6.90
C SER A 158 2.20 -22.34 -7.14
N PRO A 159 1.62 -22.67 -8.30
CA PRO A 159 0.18 -22.52 -8.57
C PRO A 159 -0.69 -23.35 -7.62
N LYS A 160 -0.23 -24.56 -7.28
CA LYS A 160 -0.90 -25.46 -6.35
C LYS A 160 -1.04 -24.84 -4.96
N TYR A 161 0.05 -24.31 -4.43
CA TYR A 161 0.02 -23.69 -3.10
C TYR A 161 -0.77 -22.37 -3.10
N ALA A 162 -0.69 -21.58 -4.19
CA ALA A 162 -1.50 -20.39 -4.33
C ALA A 162 -3.00 -20.69 -4.24
N SER A 163 -3.46 -21.76 -4.92
CA SER A 163 -4.86 -22.20 -4.87
C SER A 163 -5.30 -22.65 -3.49
N LEU A 164 -4.46 -23.43 -2.78
CA LEU A 164 -4.78 -23.95 -1.45
C LEU A 164 -4.80 -22.89 -0.36
N LEU A 165 -3.97 -21.83 -0.49
CA LEU A 165 -3.80 -20.81 0.53
C LEU A 165 -4.69 -19.58 0.31
N MET A 166 -5.21 -19.38 -0.91
CA MET A 166 -6.06 -18.21 -1.23
C MET A 166 -7.23 -18.02 -0.27
N PRO A 167 -8.01 -19.05 0.14
CA PRO A 167 -9.11 -18.87 1.09
C PRO A 167 -8.67 -18.26 2.42
N PHE A 168 -7.47 -18.61 2.91
CA PHE A 168 -6.91 -18.01 4.12
C PHE A 168 -6.67 -16.51 3.95
N PHE A 169 -6.06 -16.09 2.83
CA PHE A 169 -5.83 -14.67 2.56
C PHE A 169 -7.13 -13.86 2.42
N GLU A 170 -8.17 -14.45 1.83
CA GLU A 170 -9.50 -13.83 1.73
C GLU A 170 -10.12 -13.62 3.12
N VAL A 171 -10.01 -14.62 4.01
CA VAL A 171 -10.46 -14.50 5.40
C VAL A 171 -9.68 -13.42 6.15
N VAL A 172 -8.35 -13.39 6.01
CA VAL A 172 -7.52 -12.35 6.65
C VAL A 172 -7.90 -10.97 6.13
N LYS A 173 -8.06 -10.79 4.81
CA LYS A 173 -8.51 -9.53 4.23
C LYS A 173 -9.84 -9.06 4.81
N LYS A 174 -10.82 -9.98 4.94
CA LYS A 174 -12.14 -9.67 5.48
C LYS A 174 -12.11 -9.28 6.97
N LYS A 175 -11.27 -9.96 7.76
CA LYS A 175 -11.19 -9.76 9.22
C LYS A 175 -10.20 -8.67 9.64
N CYS A 176 -9.20 -8.35 8.79
CA CYS A 176 -8.18 -7.34 9.02
C CYS A 176 -8.17 -6.30 7.87
N PRO A 177 -9.24 -5.53 7.68
CA PRO A 177 -9.40 -4.62 6.53
C PRO A 177 -8.37 -3.48 6.50
N GLU A 178 -7.76 -3.14 7.64
CA GLU A 178 -6.71 -2.12 7.72
C GLU A 178 -5.37 -2.58 7.12
N ASN A 179 -5.20 -3.88 6.88
CA ASN A 179 -3.98 -4.40 6.29
C ASN A 179 -3.93 -4.14 4.79
N ARG A 180 -3.25 -3.07 4.42
CA ARG A 180 -3.11 -2.61 3.03
C ARG A 180 -2.38 -3.56 2.09
N PHE A 181 -1.72 -4.61 2.61
CA PHE A 181 -0.97 -5.55 1.79
C PHE A 181 -1.78 -6.76 1.34
N MET A 182 -2.93 -7.03 1.97
CA MET A 182 -3.72 -8.23 1.65
C MET A 182 -4.21 -8.25 0.20
N ASP A 183 -4.67 -7.11 -0.32
CA ASP A 183 -5.08 -7.02 -1.72
C ASP A 183 -3.92 -7.29 -2.68
N MET A 184 -2.71 -6.80 -2.35
CA MET A 184 -1.51 -7.06 -3.13
C MET A 184 -1.14 -8.56 -3.09
N TYR A 185 -1.20 -9.18 -1.93
CA TYR A 185 -0.92 -10.62 -1.80
C TYR A 185 -1.92 -11.45 -2.62
N LEU A 186 -3.21 -11.14 -2.56
CA LEU A 186 -4.23 -11.79 -3.37
C LEU A 186 -3.98 -11.60 -4.87
N GLY A 187 -3.61 -10.41 -5.31
CA GLY A 187 -3.24 -10.15 -6.70
C GLY A 187 -2.08 -11.04 -7.16
N LEU A 188 -1.05 -11.22 -6.34
CA LEU A 188 0.08 -12.10 -6.64
C LEU A 188 -0.30 -13.59 -6.60
N LEU A 189 -1.18 -14.00 -5.68
CA LEU A 189 -1.70 -15.37 -5.65
C LEU A 189 -2.49 -15.68 -6.94
N HIS A 190 -3.33 -14.77 -7.42
CA HIS A 190 -4.00 -14.89 -8.71
C HIS A 190 -3.00 -15.05 -9.86
N TYR A 191 -1.94 -14.22 -9.88
CA TYR A 191 -0.89 -14.32 -10.88
C TYR A 191 -0.19 -15.68 -10.84
N TRP A 192 0.21 -16.18 -9.67
CA TRP A 192 0.86 -17.48 -9.53
C TRP A 192 -0.06 -18.66 -9.89
N LYS A 193 -1.37 -18.50 -9.76
CA LYS A 193 -2.36 -19.47 -10.27
C LYS A 193 -2.50 -19.46 -11.80
N GLY A 194 -1.92 -18.48 -12.49
CA GLY A 194 -2.11 -18.26 -13.92
C GLY A 194 -3.31 -17.39 -14.29
N GLU A 195 -4.00 -16.82 -13.31
CA GLU A 195 -5.16 -15.93 -13.48
C GLU A 195 -4.69 -14.47 -13.71
N THR A 196 -3.90 -14.27 -14.78
CA THR A 196 -3.18 -13.01 -15.03
C THR A 196 -4.11 -11.81 -15.16
N GLU A 197 -5.27 -11.96 -15.79
CA GLU A 197 -6.23 -10.86 -15.96
C GLU A 197 -6.88 -10.46 -14.62
N THR A 198 -7.22 -11.45 -13.79
CA THR A 198 -7.73 -11.19 -12.43
C THR A 198 -6.68 -10.47 -11.56
N ALA A 199 -5.42 -10.89 -11.65
CA ALA A 199 -4.30 -10.25 -10.97
C ALA A 199 -4.13 -8.79 -11.44
N LYS A 200 -4.15 -8.54 -12.76
CA LYS A 200 -4.08 -7.21 -13.37
C LYS A 200 -5.18 -6.29 -12.85
N ASN A 201 -6.42 -6.77 -12.89
CA ASN A 201 -7.58 -6.01 -12.42
C ASN A 201 -7.50 -5.71 -10.91
N THR A 202 -6.97 -6.65 -10.12
CA THR A 202 -6.73 -6.45 -8.69
C THR A 202 -5.70 -5.33 -8.44
N PHE A 203 -4.57 -5.35 -9.14
CA PHE A 203 -3.55 -4.30 -9.00
C PHE A 203 -4.05 -2.94 -9.49
N ILE A 204 -4.78 -2.88 -10.62
CA ILE A 204 -5.40 -1.62 -11.10
C ILE A 204 -6.36 -1.06 -10.04
N LYS A 205 -7.20 -1.90 -9.45
CA LYS A 205 -8.11 -1.47 -8.38
C LYS A 205 -7.37 -0.87 -7.18
N ILE A 206 -6.24 -1.45 -6.79
CA ILE A 206 -5.40 -0.89 -5.72
C ILE A 206 -4.81 0.45 -6.17
N LEU A 207 -4.28 0.55 -7.40
CA LEU A 207 -3.71 1.80 -7.93
C LEU A 207 -4.74 2.93 -8.02
N LEU A 208 -6.01 2.60 -8.26
CA LEU A 208 -7.11 3.57 -8.28
C LEU A 208 -7.49 4.08 -6.87
N THR A 209 -7.14 3.38 -5.81
CA THR A 209 -7.53 3.72 -4.43
C THR A 209 -6.36 4.08 -3.53
N ASN A 210 -5.20 3.49 -3.76
CA ASN A 210 -3.99 3.69 -2.96
C ASN A 210 -2.73 3.41 -3.80
N PRO A 211 -2.35 4.32 -4.73
CA PRO A 211 -1.18 4.13 -5.58
C PRO A 211 0.11 4.14 -4.76
N GLN A 212 0.79 3.00 -4.76
CA GLN A 212 2.07 2.80 -4.07
C GLN A 212 3.09 2.22 -5.04
N TRP A 213 4.37 2.56 -4.85
CA TRP A 213 5.46 2.12 -5.73
C TRP A 213 5.54 0.60 -5.88
N TYR A 214 5.29 -0.16 -4.80
CA TYR A 214 5.36 -1.62 -4.84
C TYR A 214 4.22 -2.26 -5.63
N ILE A 215 3.08 -1.59 -5.81
CA ILE A 215 2.01 -2.06 -6.69
C ILE A 215 2.41 -1.85 -8.15
N TRP A 216 2.98 -0.68 -8.50
CA TRP A 216 3.54 -0.46 -9.82
C TRP A 216 4.60 -1.50 -10.18
N LYS A 217 5.50 -1.83 -9.24
CA LYS A 217 6.47 -2.91 -9.43
C LYS A 217 5.80 -4.25 -9.70
N ASN A 218 4.68 -4.58 -9.03
CA ASN A 218 3.96 -5.83 -9.25
C ASN A 218 3.19 -5.86 -10.57
N MET A 219 2.81 -4.70 -11.15
CA MET A 219 2.24 -4.62 -12.50
C MET A 219 3.15 -5.24 -13.56
N VAL A 220 4.46 -5.29 -13.34
CA VAL A 220 5.43 -5.93 -14.25
C VAL A 220 5.11 -7.41 -14.50
N TYR A 221 4.57 -8.11 -13.50
CA TYR A 221 4.20 -9.53 -13.64
C TYR A 221 3.02 -9.75 -14.59
N VAL A 222 2.11 -8.79 -14.70
CA VAL A 222 0.89 -8.86 -15.50
C VAL A 222 0.96 -8.04 -16.80
N ALA A 223 2.13 -7.45 -17.06
CA ALA A 223 2.40 -6.68 -18.28
C ALA A 223 2.43 -7.58 -19.53
N GLN A 224 1.87 -7.08 -20.62
CA GLN A 224 1.77 -7.81 -21.89
C GLN A 224 2.96 -7.57 -22.82
N SER A 225 3.73 -6.50 -22.60
CA SER A 225 4.87 -6.13 -23.42
C SER A 225 6.08 -5.71 -22.59
N THR A 226 7.28 -5.74 -23.19
CA THR A 226 8.50 -5.19 -22.57
C THR A 226 8.35 -3.69 -22.32
N GLU A 227 7.69 -2.95 -23.19
CA GLU A 227 7.42 -1.53 -23.01
C GLU A 227 6.58 -1.27 -21.75
N GLU A 228 5.50 -2.03 -21.51
CA GLU A 228 4.71 -1.94 -20.28
C GLU A 228 5.57 -2.25 -19.05
N LYS A 229 6.41 -3.30 -19.10
CA LYS A 229 7.29 -3.67 -17.97
C LYS A 229 8.25 -2.53 -17.60
N ILE A 230 8.92 -1.95 -18.60
CA ILE A 230 9.82 -0.81 -18.41
C ILE A 230 9.04 0.38 -17.84
N ALA A 231 7.88 0.70 -18.40
CA ALA A 231 7.05 1.80 -17.94
C ALA A 231 6.65 1.65 -16.46
N TYR A 232 6.20 0.46 -16.05
CA TYR A 232 5.80 0.19 -14.66
C TYR A 232 7.00 0.24 -13.70
N CYS A 233 8.17 -0.27 -14.09
CA CYS A 233 9.39 -0.14 -13.30
C CYS A 233 9.79 1.34 -13.12
N CYS A 234 9.82 2.12 -14.20
CA CYS A 234 10.15 3.55 -14.15
C CYS A 234 9.15 4.31 -13.29
N LYS A 235 7.84 4.01 -13.38
CA LYS A 235 6.83 4.62 -12.51
C LYS A 235 7.08 4.29 -11.05
N ALA A 236 7.42 3.05 -10.74
CA ALA A 236 7.81 2.67 -9.37
C ALA A 236 9.04 3.45 -8.90
N ALA A 237 10.07 3.58 -9.75
CA ALA A 237 11.31 4.31 -9.45
C ALA A 237 11.05 5.79 -9.11
N THR A 238 10.16 6.48 -9.86
CA THR A 238 9.81 7.89 -9.58
C THR A 238 9.12 8.10 -8.23
N MET A 239 8.56 7.05 -7.62
CA MET A 239 7.86 7.13 -6.34
C MET A 239 8.71 6.75 -5.13
N ILE A 240 9.89 6.19 -5.35
CA ILE A 240 10.83 5.76 -4.30
C ILE A 240 11.81 6.90 -4.00
N ASN A 241 11.79 7.40 -2.75
CA ASN A 241 12.68 8.48 -2.31
C ASN A 241 14.04 7.98 -1.77
N ASP A 242 14.11 6.75 -1.29
CA ASP A 242 15.33 6.18 -0.69
C ASP A 242 15.92 5.12 -1.64
N GLU A 243 17.10 5.41 -2.16
CA GLU A 243 17.80 4.59 -3.16
C GLU A 243 17.95 3.11 -2.74
N LYS A 244 18.07 2.83 -1.45
CA LYS A 244 18.15 1.43 -0.99
C LYS A 244 16.96 0.57 -1.43
N TYR A 245 15.77 1.15 -1.59
CA TYR A 245 14.59 0.40 -2.05
C TYR A 245 14.52 0.24 -3.57
N LYS A 246 15.36 0.98 -4.33
CA LYS A 246 15.45 0.85 -5.78
C LYS A 246 16.39 -0.30 -6.23
N GLY A 247 17.27 -0.82 -5.38
CA GLY A 247 18.31 -1.77 -5.77
C GLY A 247 17.82 -2.91 -6.69
N ASN A 248 16.83 -3.69 -6.26
CA ASN A 248 16.26 -4.75 -7.10
C ASN A 248 15.52 -4.22 -8.34
N LEU A 249 15.05 -2.98 -8.33
CA LEU A 249 14.36 -2.36 -9.46
C LEU A 249 15.37 -1.98 -10.55
N HIS A 250 16.55 -1.49 -10.16
CA HIS A 250 17.65 -1.22 -11.07
C HIS A 250 18.09 -2.48 -11.83
N LEU A 251 18.26 -3.61 -11.12
CA LEU A 251 18.61 -4.88 -11.79
C LEU A 251 17.52 -5.29 -12.78
N GLN A 252 16.26 -5.23 -12.38
CA GLN A 252 15.13 -5.58 -13.24
C GLN A 252 15.01 -4.66 -14.47
N LEU A 253 15.25 -3.36 -14.32
CA LEU A 253 15.30 -2.43 -15.45
C LEU A 253 16.49 -2.72 -16.37
N ALA A 254 17.68 -2.97 -15.82
CA ALA A 254 18.85 -3.31 -16.61
C ALA A 254 18.60 -4.58 -17.46
N GLU A 255 17.98 -5.62 -16.88
CA GLU A 255 17.59 -6.83 -17.61
C GLU A 255 16.62 -6.54 -18.75
N LEU A 256 15.58 -5.72 -18.50
CA LEU A 256 14.58 -5.38 -19.51
C LEU A 256 15.12 -4.51 -20.64
N LEU A 257 16.11 -3.68 -20.35
CA LEU A 257 16.69 -2.70 -21.27
C LEU A 257 17.87 -3.27 -22.06
N ALA A 258 18.51 -4.34 -21.60
CA ALA A 258 19.80 -4.83 -22.12
C ALA A 258 19.84 -5.03 -23.64
N ASP A 259 18.72 -5.41 -24.26
CA ASP A 259 18.63 -5.68 -25.69
C ASP A 259 18.01 -4.53 -26.50
N CYS A 260 17.19 -3.67 -25.86
CA CYS A 260 16.48 -2.59 -26.57
C CYS A 260 17.04 -1.20 -26.33
N ASP A 261 17.71 -0.98 -25.18
CA ASP A 261 18.34 0.30 -24.80
C ASP A 261 19.56 0.04 -23.92
N PRO A 262 20.67 -0.43 -24.50
CA PRO A 262 21.87 -0.80 -23.74
C PRO A 262 22.49 0.35 -22.94
N THR A 263 22.31 1.61 -23.35
CA THR A 263 22.88 2.77 -22.67
C THR A 263 22.20 3.02 -21.33
N HIS A 264 20.88 2.96 -21.28
CA HIS A 264 20.13 3.01 -20.03
C HIS A 264 20.29 1.71 -19.23
N ALA A 265 20.42 0.54 -19.86
CA ALA A 265 20.76 -0.68 -19.15
C ALA A 265 22.09 -0.59 -18.40
N ALA A 266 23.12 0.02 -19.02
CA ALA A 266 24.41 0.26 -18.39
C ALA A 266 24.32 1.26 -17.22
N MET A 267 23.46 2.26 -17.31
CA MET A 267 23.16 3.16 -16.20
C MET A 267 22.52 2.39 -15.02
N GLU A 268 21.48 1.63 -15.29
CA GLU A 268 20.74 0.89 -14.28
C GLU A 268 21.60 -0.16 -13.55
N ILE A 269 22.42 -0.91 -14.28
CA ILE A 269 23.30 -1.91 -13.65
C ILE A 269 24.40 -1.23 -12.80
N SER A 270 24.90 -0.06 -13.19
CA SER A 270 25.83 0.71 -12.38
C SER A 270 25.20 1.17 -11.07
N MET A 271 23.96 1.70 -11.12
CA MET A 271 23.20 2.14 -9.94
C MET A 271 22.87 0.96 -9.01
N PHE A 272 22.58 -0.21 -9.57
CA PHE A 272 22.42 -1.44 -8.79
C PHE A 272 23.67 -1.76 -7.98
N PHE A 273 24.85 -1.80 -8.64
CA PHE A 273 26.11 -2.12 -7.96
C PHE A 273 26.47 -1.07 -6.90
N GLU A 274 26.27 0.20 -7.17
CA GLU A 274 26.49 1.30 -6.20
C GLU A 274 25.61 1.12 -4.97
N THR A 275 24.30 0.87 -5.17
CA THR A 275 23.34 0.68 -4.09
C THR A 275 23.71 -0.53 -3.23
N TYR A 276 24.09 -1.65 -3.86
CA TYR A 276 24.44 -2.86 -3.14
C TYR A 276 25.76 -2.75 -2.38
N LYS A 277 26.79 -2.15 -2.98
CA LYS A 277 28.08 -1.86 -2.33
C LYS A 277 27.90 -0.93 -1.13
N LYS A 278 27.14 0.17 -1.30
CA LYS A 278 26.87 1.14 -0.23
C LYS A 278 26.18 0.51 0.98
N ASN A 279 25.33 -0.48 0.77
CA ASN A 279 24.58 -1.14 1.83
C ASN A 279 25.22 -2.47 2.31
N ASN A 280 26.38 -2.85 1.79
CA ASN A 280 27.07 -4.12 2.07
C ASN A 280 26.18 -5.34 1.79
N TRP A 281 25.37 -5.29 0.74
CA TRP A 281 24.51 -6.39 0.35
C TRP A 281 25.22 -7.35 -0.60
N ARG A 282 24.86 -8.65 -0.50
CA ARG A 282 25.40 -9.66 -1.41
C ARG A 282 24.86 -9.45 -2.82
N ILE A 283 25.76 -9.36 -3.78
CA ILE A 283 25.43 -9.25 -5.21
C ILE A 283 25.25 -10.65 -5.79
N CYS A 284 24.19 -10.85 -6.58
CA CYS A 284 23.92 -12.12 -7.27
C CYS A 284 24.82 -12.28 -8.51
N GLY A 285 25.05 -13.54 -8.91
CA GLY A 285 25.87 -13.87 -10.08
C GLY A 285 25.32 -13.29 -11.40
N ASP A 286 24.00 -13.30 -11.56
CA ASP A 286 23.32 -12.80 -12.76
C ASP A 286 23.62 -11.31 -13.01
N ALA A 287 23.75 -10.51 -11.95
CA ALA A 287 24.14 -9.10 -12.08
C ALA A 287 25.55 -8.92 -12.66
N TYR A 288 26.50 -9.78 -12.30
CA TYR A 288 27.84 -9.74 -12.90
C TYR A 288 27.83 -10.18 -14.36
N ILE A 289 27.01 -11.18 -14.71
CA ILE A 289 26.84 -11.61 -16.10
C ILE A 289 26.28 -10.45 -16.94
N LEU A 290 25.27 -9.75 -16.43
CA LEU A 290 24.67 -8.60 -17.10
C LEU A 290 25.66 -7.43 -17.21
N GLN A 291 26.42 -7.15 -16.15
CA GLN A 291 27.47 -6.13 -16.16
C GLN A 291 28.53 -6.43 -17.24
N ASN A 292 28.97 -7.69 -17.35
CA ASN A 292 29.92 -8.09 -18.37
C ASN A 292 29.35 -7.96 -19.80
N LYS A 293 28.07 -8.29 -20.01
CA LYS A 293 27.37 -8.11 -21.28
C LYS A 293 27.35 -6.64 -21.71
N LEU A 294 27.22 -5.72 -20.75
CA LEU A 294 27.15 -4.28 -20.98
C LEU A 294 28.51 -3.59 -20.90
N ASN A 295 29.59 -4.35 -20.77
CA ASN A 295 30.94 -3.77 -20.70
C ASN A 295 31.29 -3.02 -21.99
N GLY A 296 31.81 -1.79 -21.86
CA GLY A 296 32.11 -0.93 -22.99
C GLY A 296 30.92 -0.16 -23.57
N VAL A 297 29.72 -0.38 -23.07
CA VAL A 297 28.54 0.42 -23.44
C VAL A 297 28.61 1.77 -22.74
N MET A 298 28.28 2.84 -23.46
CA MET A 298 28.18 4.19 -22.91
C MET A 298 27.05 4.25 -21.88
N VAL A 299 27.31 4.85 -20.73
CA VAL A 299 26.32 5.01 -19.65
C VAL A 299 25.47 6.24 -19.91
N ALA A 300 24.14 6.10 -19.90
CA ALA A 300 23.21 7.23 -19.98
C ALA A 300 23.32 8.13 -18.74
N THR A 301 23.01 9.42 -18.90
CA THR A 301 23.10 10.43 -17.82
C THR A 301 21.78 11.14 -17.54
N ASP A 302 20.71 10.76 -18.23
CA ASP A 302 19.41 11.42 -18.20
C ASP A 302 18.34 10.64 -17.40
N GLU A 303 18.74 9.95 -16.34
CA GLU A 303 17.88 9.10 -15.48
C GLU A 303 16.51 9.72 -15.21
N THR A 304 16.48 10.97 -14.76
CA THR A 304 15.22 11.64 -14.39
C THR A 304 14.28 11.83 -15.58
N ALA A 305 14.82 12.18 -16.74
CA ALA A 305 14.06 12.37 -17.98
C ALA A 305 13.54 11.01 -18.48
N PHE A 306 14.40 10.00 -18.46
CA PHE A 306 14.06 8.63 -18.83
C PHE A 306 12.91 8.08 -17.97
N TYR A 307 13.03 8.15 -16.64
CA TYR A 307 11.98 7.67 -15.74
C TYR A 307 10.67 8.45 -15.91
N SER A 308 10.72 9.77 -16.04
CA SER A 308 9.51 10.60 -16.20
C SER A 308 8.75 10.24 -17.45
N LYS A 309 9.44 10.12 -18.58
CA LYS A 309 8.86 9.74 -19.88
C LYS A 309 8.14 8.38 -19.82
N HIS A 310 8.78 7.40 -19.21
CA HIS A 310 8.18 6.05 -19.10
C HIS A 310 7.10 5.99 -18.01
N ALA A 311 7.21 6.77 -16.94
CA ALA A 311 6.17 6.87 -15.92
C ALA A 311 4.85 7.44 -16.46
N GLU A 312 4.90 8.41 -17.36
CA GLU A 312 3.72 8.94 -18.07
C GLU A 312 3.04 7.87 -18.92
N LYS A 313 3.83 7.01 -19.61
CA LYS A 313 3.29 5.85 -20.34
C LYS A 313 2.60 4.87 -19.39
N ALA A 314 3.21 4.55 -18.25
CA ALA A 314 2.61 3.68 -17.24
C ALA A 314 1.25 4.21 -16.75
N GLU A 315 1.18 5.51 -16.46
CA GLU A 315 -0.06 6.18 -16.09
C GLU A 315 -1.11 6.11 -17.20
N SER A 316 -0.70 6.24 -18.47
CA SER A 316 -1.59 6.10 -19.60
C SER A 316 -2.15 4.68 -19.73
N PHE A 317 -1.32 3.63 -19.55
CA PHE A 317 -1.77 2.24 -19.59
C PHE A 317 -2.79 1.90 -18.49
N VAL A 318 -2.63 2.47 -17.29
CA VAL A 318 -3.49 2.15 -16.13
C VAL A 318 -4.69 3.10 -16.02
N TYR A 319 -4.47 4.38 -16.24
CA TYR A 319 -5.48 5.43 -16.01
C TYR A 319 -6.05 6.03 -17.30
N GLY A 320 -5.61 5.57 -18.47
CA GLY A 320 -5.99 6.15 -19.76
C GLY A 320 -7.49 6.10 -20.05
N SER A 321 -8.20 5.11 -19.51
CA SER A 321 -9.67 5.02 -19.62
C SER A 321 -10.43 6.05 -18.78
N LEU A 322 -9.78 6.65 -17.78
CA LEU A 322 -10.40 7.69 -16.95
C LEU A 322 -10.43 9.01 -17.73
N LYS A 323 -11.60 9.64 -17.79
CA LYS A 323 -11.75 10.94 -18.43
C LYS A 323 -10.94 12.01 -17.69
N PRO A 324 -9.99 12.68 -18.36
CA PRO A 324 -9.28 13.78 -17.73
C PRO A 324 -10.18 15.00 -17.55
N VAL A 325 -9.93 15.79 -16.51
CA VAL A 325 -10.65 17.01 -16.17
C VAL A 325 -9.67 18.17 -16.07
N GLU A 326 -10.01 19.28 -16.73
CA GLU A 326 -9.25 20.52 -16.61
C GLU A 326 -9.50 21.15 -15.23
N MET A 327 -8.44 21.39 -14.49
CA MET A 327 -8.47 21.99 -13.16
C MET A 327 -7.54 23.19 -13.07
N THR A 328 -7.98 24.24 -12.39
CA THR A 328 -7.20 25.44 -12.16
C THR A 328 -6.57 25.40 -10.76
N TYR A 329 -5.30 25.74 -10.67
CA TYR A 329 -4.62 25.97 -9.40
C TYR A 329 -5.11 27.27 -8.78
N THR A 330 -5.85 27.19 -7.67
CA THR A 330 -6.58 28.34 -7.12
C THR A 330 -5.87 29.03 -5.97
N ARG A 331 -5.19 28.28 -5.10
CA ARG A 331 -4.50 28.83 -3.92
C ARG A 331 -3.55 27.86 -3.27
N ASP A 332 -2.59 28.43 -2.52
CA ASP A 332 -1.78 27.71 -1.54
C ASP A 332 -2.33 27.86 -0.12
N PHE A 333 -2.01 26.89 0.71
CA PHE A 333 -2.26 26.95 2.15
C PHE A 333 -1.29 25.99 2.89
N ILE A 334 -1.17 26.17 4.20
CA ILE A 334 -0.28 25.36 5.03
C ILE A 334 -1.14 24.52 5.96
N ILE A 335 -0.91 23.19 5.95
CA ILE A 335 -1.47 22.25 6.93
C ILE A 335 -0.32 21.52 7.62
N ARG A 336 -0.26 21.61 8.95
CA ARG A 336 0.77 20.95 9.77
C ARG A 336 2.19 21.19 9.23
N GLY A 337 2.49 22.46 8.90
CA GLY A 337 3.80 22.90 8.39
C GLY A 337 4.10 22.47 6.94
N LYS A 338 3.18 21.79 6.23
CA LYS A 338 3.37 21.38 4.84
C LYS A 338 2.58 22.27 3.90
N ARG A 339 3.26 22.80 2.87
CA ARG A 339 2.62 23.60 1.82
C ARG A 339 1.76 22.71 0.93
N LYS A 340 0.50 23.05 0.80
CA LYS A 340 -0.51 22.40 -0.02
C LYS A 340 -0.99 23.37 -1.09
N ALA A 341 -1.42 22.82 -2.22
CA ALA A 341 -2.07 23.54 -3.30
C ALA A 341 -3.47 23.01 -3.52
N ASN A 342 -4.39 23.87 -3.91
CA ASN A 342 -5.76 23.49 -4.21
C ASN A 342 -6.02 23.64 -5.72
N LEU A 343 -6.47 22.54 -6.33
CA LEU A 343 -6.91 22.47 -7.71
C LEU A 343 -8.44 22.40 -7.73
N CYS A 344 -9.08 23.23 -8.55
CA CYS A 344 -10.52 23.27 -8.67
C CYS A 344 -10.96 23.14 -10.12
N SER A 345 -12.05 22.40 -10.35
CA SER A 345 -12.81 22.40 -11.59
C SER A 345 -14.22 22.91 -11.33
N LEU A 346 -14.79 23.61 -12.32
CA LEU A 346 -16.16 24.08 -12.26
C LEU A 346 -17.16 23.04 -12.74
N TYR A 347 -16.77 22.21 -13.72
CA TYR A 347 -17.60 21.19 -14.31
C TYR A 347 -16.77 19.92 -14.61
N PRO A 348 -16.95 18.82 -13.82
CA PRO A 348 -17.74 18.75 -12.58
C PRO A 348 -17.14 19.61 -11.46
N LYS A 349 -17.97 20.06 -10.51
CA LYS A 349 -17.50 20.87 -9.38
C LYS A 349 -16.68 20.01 -8.41
N ILE A 350 -15.37 20.02 -8.57
CA ILE A 350 -14.43 19.22 -7.81
C ILE A 350 -13.29 20.10 -7.29
N SER A 351 -12.84 19.79 -6.09
CA SER A 351 -11.68 20.42 -5.46
C SER A 351 -10.74 19.36 -4.91
N ILE A 352 -9.48 19.40 -5.30
CA ILE A 352 -8.43 18.46 -4.88
C ILE A 352 -7.31 19.23 -4.22
N SER A 353 -6.97 18.83 -2.99
CA SER A 353 -5.81 19.36 -2.26
C SER A 353 -4.60 18.44 -2.41
N ILE A 354 -3.50 18.96 -2.91
CA ILE A 354 -2.26 18.21 -3.17
C ILE A 354 -1.07 18.84 -2.45
N SER A 355 0.07 18.12 -2.39
CA SER A 355 1.33 18.77 -2.03
C SER A 355 1.71 19.79 -3.11
N ALA A 356 2.07 21.02 -2.73
CA ALA A 356 2.46 22.06 -3.68
C ALA A 356 3.68 21.65 -4.52
N SER A 357 4.54 20.76 -4.00
CA SER A 357 5.68 20.22 -4.74
C SER A 357 5.29 19.40 -5.98
N ARG A 358 4.05 18.89 -6.06
CA ARG A 358 3.56 18.14 -7.22
C ARG A 358 3.22 19.02 -8.43
N LEU A 359 3.04 20.31 -8.24
CA LEU A 359 2.76 21.25 -9.33
C LEU A 359 3.96 21.54 -10.23
N GLY A 360 5.17 21.16 -9.77
CA GLY A 360 6.41 21.49 -10.45
C GLY A 360 6.98 22.88 -10.08
N LYS A 361 8.21 23.13 -10.51
CA LYS A 361 8.87 24.43 -10.29
C LYS A 361 8.22 25.48 -11.19
N GLY A 362 7.87 26.64 -10.62
CA GLY A 362 7.34 27.77 -11.38
C GLY A 362 5.81 27.80 -11.51
N ALA A 363 5.08 26.83 -10.98
CA ALA A 363 3.61 26.85 -10.98
C ALA A 363 3.08 28.05 -10.19
N ARG A 364 2.07 28.72 -10.77
CA ARG A 364 1.44 29.95 -10.24
C ARG A 364 -0.06 29.76 -10.11
N THR A 365 -0.65 30.46 -9.17
CA THR A 365 -2.12 30.54 -9.06
C THR A 365 -2.73 30.99 -10.40
N GLY A 366 -3.74 30.26 -10.85
CA GLY A 366 -4.36 30.45 -12.16
C GLY A 366 -3.87 29.44 -13.22
N ASP A 367 -2.74 28.77 -13.01
CA ASP A 367 -2.25 27.75 -13.93
C ASP A 367 -3.25 26.59 -14.07
N VAL A 368 -3.30 26.04 -15.25
CA VAL A 368 -4.27 25.02 -15.63
C VAL A 368 -3.56 23.68 -15.82
N PHE A 369 -4.16 22.67 -15.25
CA PHE A 369 -3.68 21.28 -15.27
C PHE A 369 -4.77 20.35 -15.79
N MET A 370 -4.38 19.35 -16.56
CA MET A 370 -5.22 18.20 -16.87
C MET A 370 -5.05 17.15 -15.78
N VAL A 371 -6.15 16.75 -15.16
CA VAL A 371 -6.15 15.91 -13.97
C VAL A 371 -6.97 14.66 -14.20
N ARG A 372 -6.41 13.48 -13.90
CA ARG A 372 -7.23 12.29 -13.68
C ARG A 372 -7.30 12.03 -12.17
N TYR A 373 -8.47 11.70 -11.70
CA TYR A 373 -8.74 11.43 -10.29
C TYR A 373 -9.70 10.24 -10.15
N ASN A 374 -9.74 9.66 -8.97
CA ASN A 374 -10.76 8.70 -8.58
C ASN A 374 -11.45 9.16 -7.30
N MET A 375 -12.69 8.75 -7.10
CA MET A 375 -13.42 9.00 -5.85
C MET A 375 -13.14 7.86 -4.87
N VAL A 376 -12.56 8.19 -3.72
CA VAL A 376 -12.29 7.25 -2.62
C VAL A 376 -12.97 7.81 -1.37
N ASP A 377 -13.89 7.07 -0.78
CA ASP A 377 -14.68 7.50 0.39
C ASP A 377 -15.31 8.89 0.20
N ASN A 378 -15.91 9.10 -0.96
CA ASN A 378 -16.51 10.39 -1.38
C ASN A 378 -15.52 11.57 -1.45
N LYS A 379 -14.22 11.31 -1.51
CA LYS A 379 -13.19 12.33 -1.68
C LYS A 379 -12.42 12.09 -2.98
N PRO A 380 -12.18 13.15 -3.77
CA PRO A 380 -11.39 13.01 -4.98
C PRO A 380 -9.91 12.83 -4.63
N MET A 381 -9.34 11.74 -5.13
CA MET A 381 -7.92 11.42 -5.01
C MET A 381 -7.23 11.63 -6.35
N LEU A 382 -6.19 12.45 -6.36
CA LEU A 382 -5.39 12.72 -7.54
C LEU A 382 -4.61 11.46 -7.97
N LEU A 383 -4.76 11.07 -9.23
CA LEU A 383 -3.99 10.01 -9.89
C LEU A 383 -2.89 10.60 -10.76
N THR A 384 -3.26 11.41 -11.78
CA THR A 384 -2.31 12.06 -12.67
C THR A 384 -2.48 13.57 -12.67
N LEU A 385 -1.40 14.29 -12.95
CA LEU A 385 -1.36 15.74 -13.03
C LEU A 385 -0.44 16.14 -14.18
N GLU A 386 -0.98 16.73 -15.21
CA GLU A 386 -0.27 17.21 -16.38
C GLU A 386 -0.46 18.73 -16.52
N PHE A 387 0.62 19.45 -16.64
CA PHE A 387 0.56 20.88 -16.88
C PHE A 387 0.06 21.18 -18.29
N VAL A 388 -0.94 22.05 -18.43
CA VAL A 388 -1.51 22.42 -19.73
C VAL A 388 -0.99 23.78 -20.17
N ARG A 389 -1.19 24.79 -19.33
CA ARG A 389 -0.78 26.17 -19.63
C ARG A 389 -0.61 26.98 -18.37
N HIS A 390 0.31 27.92 -18.42
CA HIS A 390 0.34 28.97 -17.43
C HIS A 390 -0.96 29.78 -17.52
N SER A 391 -1.44 30.24 -16.37
CA SER A 391 -2.30 31.41 -16.39
C SER A 391 -1.61 32.39 -17.31
N SER A 392 -2.17 32.62 -18.50
CA SER A 392 -1.79 33.80 -19.24
C SER A 392 -1.84 34.89 -18.18
N ALA A 393 -0.66 35.45 -17.84
CA ALA A 393 -0.63 36.57 -16.94
C ALA A 393 -1.72 37.45 -17.50
N ILE A 394 -2.81 37.63 -16.72
CA ILE A 394 -3.87 38.50 -17.17
C ILE A 394 -3.13 39.80 -17.44
N SER A 395 -2.73 39.96 -18.69
CA SER A 395 -2.42 41.28 -19.18
C SER A 395 -3.61 42.06 -18.66
N LYS A 396 -3.37 43.15 -17.99
CA LYS A 396 -4.44 43.94 -17.35
C LYS A 396 -5.64 44.23 -18.28
N ASP A 397 -5.64 43.67 -19.48
CA ASP A 397 -6.57 43.93 -20.59
C ASP A 397 -7.52 42.79 -20.99
N THR A 398 -7.42 41.54 -20.39
CA THR A 398 -8.41 40.46 -20.68
C THR A 398 -9.28 40.17 -19.49
N ASN A 399 -9.88 41.17 -18.94
CA ASN A 399 -10.84 41.11 -17.83
C ASN A 399 -12.29 41.02 -18.32
N ASN A 400 -12.62 40.27 -19.37
CA ASN A 400 -13.98 40.39 -19.88
C ASN A 400 -14.96 39.27 -19.63
N ASP A 401 -14.53 38.05 -19.28
CA ASP A 401 -15.51 36.93 -19.16
C ASP A 401 -16.21 36.81 -17.80
N ASN A 402 -15.71 37.43 -16.75
CA ASN A 402 -16.35 37.41 -15.43
C ASN A 402 -16.75 38.77 -14.89
N ARG A 403 -16.55 39.87 -15.66
CA ARG A 403 -16.96 41.20 -15.29
C ARG A 403 -17.88 41.75 -16.37
N THR A 404 -18.98 42.29 -15.94
CA THR A 404 -19.92 42.97 -16.85
C THR A 404 -20.27 44.32 -16.26
N GLU A 405 -20.33 45.34 -17.11
CA GLU A 405 -20.95 46.58 -16.72
C GLU A 405 -22.46 46.40 -16.77
N ILE A 406 -23.12 46.87 -15.74
CA ILE A 406 -24.57 46.77 -15.59
C ILE A 406 -25.14 48.15 -15.25
N ASN A 407 -26.32 48.36 -15.70
CA ASN A 407 -27.19 49.49 -15.32
C ASN A 407 -28.43 48.91 -14.66
N GLY A 408 -28.84 49.42 -13.52
CA GLY A 408 -30.03 48.91 -12.86
C GLY A 408 -30.41 49.68 -11.59
N LYS A 409 -31.52 49.31 -10.99
CA LYS A 409 -32.09 50.00 -9.83
C LYS A 409 -31.63 49.38 -8.54
N VAL A 410 -31.19 50.21 -7.60
CA VAL A 410 -30.79 49.83 -6.27
C VAL A 410 -32.01 49.35 -5.47
N THR A 411 -31.84 48.22 -4.80
CA THR A 411 -32.82 47.69 -3.83
C THR A 411 -32.13 47.57 -2.47
N LEU A 412 -32.72 48.22 -1.48
CA LEU A 412 -32.23 48.22 -0.10
C LEU A 412 -33.05 47.23 0.73
N PRO A 413 -32.46 46.15 1.29
CA PRO A 413 -33.18 45.25 2.19
C PRO A 413 -33.50 45.97 3.51
N ARG A 414 -34.62 45.64 4.14
CA ARG A 414 -35.09 46.24 5.39
C ARG A 414 -34.10 46.08 6.55
N ASN A 415 -33.35 45.03 6.54
CA ASN A 415 -32.32 44.70 7.55
C ASN A 415 -31.01 44.27 6.86
N GLY A 416 -29.93 45.03 7.09
CA GLY A 416 -28.59 44.65 6.59
C GLY A 416 -27.81 45.82 5.96
N ASP A 417 -26.49 45.73 6.02
CA ASP A 417 -25.54 46.72 5.49
C ASP A 417 -25.20 46.51 4.02
N PHE A 418 -25.98 45.69 3.31
CA PHE A 418 -25.79 45.37 1.91
C PHE A 418 -26.93 45.87 1.04
N ALA A 419 -26.79 45.82 -0.28
CA ALA A 419 -27.83 46.18 -1.23
C ALA A 419 -27.81 45.25 -2.45
N PHE A 420 -28.78 45.41 -3.36
CA PHE A 420 -28.79 44.73 -4.64
C PHE A 420 -29.01 45.73 -5.77
N ILE A 421 -28.61 45.34 -6.99
CA ILE A 421 -29.12 45.97 -8.21
C ILE A 421 -30.03 44.94 -8.89
N ASP A 422 -31.27 45.35 -9.16
CA ASP A 422 -32.32 44.52 -9.79
C ASP A 422 -32.49 43.13 -9.13
N TYR A 423 -32.37 43.04 -7.79
CA TYR A 423 -32.45 41.80 -6.98
C TYR A 423 -31.47 40.69 -7.39
N LYS A 424 -30.60 40.95 -8.36
CA LYS A 424 -29.70 39.99 -8.97
C LYS A 424 -28.25 40.23 -8.60
N TYR A 425 -27.80 41.46 -8.54
CA TYR A 425 -26.41 41.81 -8.36
C TYR A 425 -26.17 42.30 -6.92
N TYR A 426 -25.46 41.50 -6.13
CA TYR A 426 -25.21 41.80 -4.72
C TYR A 426 -24.17 42.91 -4.53
N ILE A 427 -24.50 43.93 -3.78
CA ILE A 427 -23.60 45.02 -3.33
C ILE A 427 -23.17 44.72 -1.91
N PRO A 428 -21.87 44.39 -1.66
CA PRO A 428 -21.36 44.12 -0.31
C PRO A 428 -21.41 45.38 0.57
N ALA A 429 -21.51 45.19 1.90
CA ALA A 429 -21.48 46.26 2.89
C ALA A 429 -20.29 47.21 2.72
N ARG A 430 -19.10 46.66 2.43
CA ARG A 430 -17.89 47.45 2.18
C ARG A 430 -18.02 48.42 1.00
N ILE A 431 -18.75 48.06 -0.04
CA ILE A 431 -18.98 48.96 -1.22
C ILE A 431 -20.12 49.90 -0.91
N ARG A 432 -21.22 49.40 -0.31
CA ARG A 432 -22.34 50.24 0.09
C ARG A 432 -21.90 51.38 1.03
N SER A 433 -21.02 51.15 1.98
CA SER A 433 -20.54 52.17 2.90
C SER A 433 -19.72 53.30 2.23
N GLN A 434 -19.25 53.11 1.01
CA GLN A 434 -18.50 54.13 0.26
C GLN A 434 -19.40 55.05 -0.58
N TYR A 435 -20.69 54.71 -0.70
CA TYR A 435 -21.65 55.44 -1.55
C TYR A 435 -22.96 55.59 -0.80
N THR A 436 -23.57 56.79 -0.95
CA THR A 436 -24.94 57.04 -0.45
C THR A 436 -25.91 56.51 -1.49
N LEU A 437 -26.45 55.29 -1.28
CA LEU A 437 -27.39 54.63 -2.16
C LEU A 437 -28.81 54.78 -1.64
N ASN A 438 -29.74 55.16 -2.54
CA ASN A 438 -31.16 55.27 -2.22
C ASN A 438 -31.95 54.15 -2.89
N GLU A 439 -33.09 53.77 -2.29
CA GLU A 439 -34.02 52.80 -2.86
C GLU A 439 -34.51 53.27 -4.22
N GLY A 440 -34.46 52.40 -5.24
CA GLY A 440 -34.88 52.71 -6.60
C GLY A 440 -33.93 53.60 -7.41
N GLN A 441 -32.79 54.03 -6.85
CA GLN A 441 -31.79 54.82 -7.57
C GLN A 441 -31.21 53.99 -8.71
N GLU A 442 -31.16 54.55 -9.92
CA GLU A 442 -30.43 53.93 -11.04
C GLU A 442 -28.95 54.21 -10.90
N ILE A 443 -28.16 53.13 -10.95
CA ILE A 443 -26.71 53.23 -10.88
C ILE A 443 -26.05 52.36 -11.96
N ARG A 444 -24.89 52.79 -12.38
CA ARG A 444 -23.99 52.03 -13.26
C ARG A 444 -22.89 51.41 -12.44
N ALA A 445 -22.65 50.13 -12.61
CA ALA A 445 -21.69 49.38 -11.79
C ALA A 445 -21.00 48.29 -12.58
N VAL A 446 -19.84 47.85 -12.07
CA VAL A 446 -19.14 46.65 -12.56
C VAL A 446 -19.46 45.50 -11.64
N ALA A 447 -20.07 44.45 -12.18
CA ALA A 447 -20.35 43.20 -11.52
C ALA A 447 -19.32 42.13 -11.91
N CYS A 448 -18.93 41.30 -10.93
CA CYS A 448 -18.10 40.13 -11.14
C CYS A 448 -18.86 38.87 -10.71
N ARG A 449 -18.76 37.81 -11.48
CA ARG A 449 -19.35 36.53 -11.13
C ARG A 449 -18.51 35.84 -10.06
N THR A 450 -19.10 35.52 -8.92
CA THR A 450 -18.42 34.82 -7.82
C THR A 450 -18.27 33.32 -8.12
N GLU A 451 -17.38 32.64 -7.41
CA GLU A 451 -17.18 31.18 -7.49
C GLU A 451 -18.48 30.37 -7.32
N ASN A 452 -19.46 30.93 -6.63
CA ASN A 452 -20.80 30.32 -6.44
C ASN A 452 -21.79 30.67 -7.55
N GLY A 453 -21.31 31.22 -8.65
CA GLY A 453 -22.15 31.60 -9.79
C GLY A 453 -23.04 32.82 -9.57
N LYS A 454 -22.98 33.47 -8.39
CA LYS A 454 -23.72 34.70 -8.06
C LYS A 454 -22.96 35.91 -8.54
N TRP A 455 -23.70 36.97 -8.92
CA TRP A 455 -23.10 38.24 -9.30
C TRP A 455 -22.86 39.12 -8.08
N ARG A 456 -21.68 39.71 -8.00
CA ARG A 456 -21.27 40.63 -6.94
C ARG A 456 -20.74 41.92 -7.54
N ILE A 457 -21.20 43.04 -7.05
CA ILE A 457 -20.66 44.34 -7.43
C ILE A 457 -19.26 44.52 -6.83
N ILE A 458 -18.34 44.95 -7.69
CA ILE A 458 -16.93 45.19 -7.31
C ILE A 458 -16.59 46.69 -7.39
N LYS A 459 -17.36 47.46 -8.16
CA LYS A 459 -17.20 48.91 -8.28
C LYS A 459 -18.52 49.53 -8.75
N ILE A 460 -18.89 50.69 -8.18
CA ILE A 460 -19.95 51.55 -8.69
C ILE A 460 -19.28 52.62 -9.56
N LEU A 461 -19.81 52.87 -10.73
CA LEU A 461 -19.23 53.77 -11.70
C LEU A 461 -19.86 55.18 -11.60
N GLU A 462 -21.16 55.27 -11.40
CA GLU A 462 -21.96 56.46 -11.04
C GLU A 462 -23.46 56.10 -11.06
#